data_900cd2e9057848ebc4b6ca83a0b68ca7
#
_entry.id   900cd2e9057848ebc4b6ca83a0b68ca7
#
_cell.length_a   1.000
_cell.length_b   1.000
_cell.length_c   1.000
_cell.angle_alpha   90.00
_cell.angle_beta   90.00
_cell.angle_gamma   90.00
#
_symmetry.space_group_name_H-M   'P 1'
#
loop_
_entity.id
_entity.type
_entity.pdbx_description
1 polymer ?
#
loop_
_entity_poly.entity_id
_entity_poly.type
_entity_poly.pdbx_seq_one_letter_code
_entity_poly.pdbx_strand_id
1 'polypeptide(L)'
;LRQATPLILVALGFAFASYAGFFNIGVAGQALMGWFASVTTGLLFPDLPKIVLLPLCILVGMLAGALWAGIAGYLKAYFNTSEVIVTIMLNYTALHIVNYVIREVLTEKAEITASVPEAASLKMSFLYQLTSKSTLHGGIFIAIAAVFVVWLLMNKTTTGFELKTVGLNKHAAEYSGMSAKKTIILAMLISGGLAGLGGVMEGLGTFQHAFASESLPSIGWDGMAVALLGLSHPFGILFSSLVFAILRIGGISMPLLAKIPTEVVSIVVAFIIFFVGANYLMQVIVDRFPSFGKRKG
;
A
#
# COMPACT_ATOMS: atom_id res chain seq x y z
N LEU A 1 6.54 -1.77 14.52
CA LEU A 1 6.30 -0.46 13.88
C LEU A 1 6.93 -0.36 12.49
N ARG A 2 8.20 -0.79 12.29
CA ARG A 2 8.86 -0.75 10.98
C ARG A 2 8.02 -1.45 9.90
N GLN A 3 7.58 -2.67 10.15
CA GLN A 3 6.74 -3.44 9.21
C GLN A 3 5.33 -2.87 9.04
N ALA A 4 4.79 -2.22 10.08
CA ALA A 4 3.47 -1.59 10.00
C ALA A 4 3.46 -0.34 9.09
N THR A 5 4.57 0.41 9.05
CA THR A 5 4.66 1.68 8.32
C THR A 5 4.25 1.56 6.84
N PRO A 6 4.88 0.70 6.01
CA PRO A 6 4.48 0.54 4.62
C PRO A 6 3.07 -0.07 4.48
N LEU A 7 2.69 -0.99 5.39
CA LEU A 7 1.36 -1.60 5.37
C LEU A 7 0.25 -0.59 5.59
N ILE A 8 0.41 0.37 6.52
CA ILE A 8 -0.55 1.46 6.73
C ILE A 8 -0.79 2.22 5.43
N LEU A 9 0.28 2.63 4.75
CA LEU A 9 0.20 3.47 3.55
C LEU A 9 -0.43 2.72 2.36
N VAL A 10 -0.02 1.48 2.12
CA VAL A 10 -0.61 0.64 1.05
C VAL A 10 -2.07 0.34 1.35
N ALA A 11 -2.40 0.03 2.61
CA ALA A 11 -3.78 -0.23 3.02
C ALA A 11 -4.68 1.00 2.89
N LEU A 12 -4.17 2.20 3.25
CA LEU A 12 -4.87 3.47 3.01
C LEU A 12 -5.10 3.71 1.52
N GLY A 13 -4.12 3.37 0.67
CA GLY A 13 -4.25 3.46 -0.78
C GLY A 13 -5.37 2.57 -1.29
N PHE A 14 -5.40 1.30 -0.90
CA PHE A 14 -6.48 0.38 -1.27
C PHE A 14 -7.85 0.86 -0.74
N ALA A 15 -7.93 1.25 0.52
CA ALA A 15 -9.16 1.75 1.14
C ALA A 15 -9.69 3.00 0.43
N PHE A 16 -8.80 3.91 0.01
CA PHE A 16 -9.19 5.13 -0.69
C PHE A 16 -9.89 4.84 -2.02
N ALA A 17 -9.36 3.91 -2.82
CA ALA A 17 -10.02 3.45 -4.04
C ALA A 17 -11.36 2.76 -3.75
N SER A 18 -11.43 1.96 -2.69
CA SER A 18 -12.64 1.24 -2.27
C SER A 18 -13.79 2.17 -1.92
N TYR A 19 -13.53 3.35 -1.36
CA TYR A 19 -14.57 4.37 -1.11
C TYR A 19 -15.22 4.88 -2.39
N ALA A 20 -14.47 4.93 -3.49
CA ALA A 20 -15.01 5.31 -4.81
C ALA A 20 -15.64 4.12 -5.57
N GLY A 21 -15.79 2.97 -4.91
CA GLY A 21 -16.36 1.76 -5.49
C GLY A 21 -15.38 0.96 -6.37
N PHE A 22 -14.05 1.19 -6.24
CA PHE A 22 -13.04 0.51 -7.05
C PHE A 22 -12.21 -0.47 -6.24
N PHE A 23 -11.99 -1.65 -6.80
CA PHE A 23 -11.13 -2.66 -6.19
C PHE A 23 -9.73 -2.58 -6.83
N ASN A 24 -8.85 -1.76 -6.21
CA ASN A 24 -7.50 -1.52 -6.73
C ASN A 24 -6.54 -2.66 -6.31
N ILE A 25 -6.46 -3.73 -7.12
CA ILE A 25 -5.47 -4.80 -6.92
C ILE A 25 -4.06 -4.34 -7.29
N GLY A 26 -3.94 -3.20 -7.98
CA GLY A 26 -2.68 -2.65 -8.47
C GLY A 26 -1.73 -2.09 -7.41
N VAL A 27 -2.13 -2.05 -6.14
CA VAL A 27 -1.32 -1.46 -5.06
C VAL A 27 0.08 -2.07 -4.92
N ALA A 28 0.26 -3.35 -5.31
CA ALA A 28 1.58 -4.00 -5.29
C ALA A 28 2.53 -3.39 -6.33
N GLY A 29 2.09 -3.24 -7.58
CA GLY A 29 2.88 -2.61 -8.64
C GLY A 29 3.07 -1.11 -8.42
N GLN A 30 2.06 -0.42 -7.86
CA GLN A 30 2.15 0.99 -7.50
C GLN A 30 3.20 1.21 -6.39
N ALA A 31 3.24 0.34 -5.38
CA ALA A 31 4.27 0.36 -4.35
C ALA A 31 5.65 0.06 -4.93
N LEU A 32 5.76 -0.91 -5.84
CA LEU A 32 7.01 -1.24 -6.53
C LEU A 32 7.54 -0.06 -7.35
N MET A 33 6.66 0.63 -8.10
CA MET A 33 7.04 1.83 -8.85
C MET A 33 7.48 2.97 -7.92
N GLY A 34 6.80 3.15 -6.78
CA GLY A 34 7.20 4.13 -5.77
C GLY A 34 8.55 3.81 -5.13
N TRP A 35 8.78 2.55 -4.77
CA TRP A 35 10.07 2.07 -4.27
C TRP A 35 11.18 2.34 -5.27
N PHE A 36 11.01 1.82 -6.49
CA PHE A 36 11.99 1.94 -7.56
C PHE A 36 12.32 3.41 -7.87
N ALA A 37 11.31 4.25 -8.09
CA ALA A 37 11.50 5.66 -8.43
C ALA A 37 12.20 6.45 -7.32
N SER A 38 11.86 6.19 -6.05
CA SER A 38 12.49 6.87 -4.91
C SER A 38 13.97 6.50 -4.74
N VAL A 39 14.30 5.20 -4.87
CA VAL A 39 15.68 4.72 -4.80
C VAL A 39 16.50 5.27 -5.97
N THR A 40 15.98 5.17 -7.18
CA THR A 40 16.65 5.68 -8.38
C THR A 40 16.92 7.19 -8.27
N THR A 41 15.98 7.97 -7.77
CA THR A 41 16.17 9.41 -7.53
C THR A 41 17.31 9.65 -6.53
N GLY A 42 17.35 8.88 -5.44
CA GLY A 42 18.44 8.97 -4.46
C GLY A 42 19.82 8.66 -5.04
N LEU A 43 19.89 7.70 -5.97
CA LEU A 43 21.14 7.32 -6.63
C LEU A 43 21.59 8.33 -7.71
N LEU A 44 20.64 8.97 -8.40
CA LEU A 44 20.94 9.96 -9.44
C LEU A 44 21.45 11.31 -8.90
N PHE A 45 21.06 11.67 -7.67
CA PHE A 45 21.41 12.96 -7.07
C PHE A 45 22.12 12.82 -5.71
N PRO A 46 23.24 12.09 -5.63
CA PRO A 46 23.88 11.74 -4.35
C PRO A 46 24.43 12.96 -3.59
N ASP A 47 24.77 14.05 -4.30
CA ASP A 47 25.41 15.23 -3.75
C ASP A 47 24.42 16.24 -3.11
N LEU A 48 23.11 16.00 -3.27
CA LEU A 48 22.11 16.90 -2.70
C LEU A 48 22.04 16.75 -1.16
N PRO A 49 21.86 17.87 -0.45
CA PRO A 49 21.70 17.82 1.00
C PRO A 49 20.40 17.09 1.40
N LYS A 50 20.41 16.41 2.54
CA LYS A 50 19.29 15.60 3.07
C LYS A 50 17.95 16.33 3.06
N ILE A 51 17.96 17.64 3.38
CA ILE A 51 16.75 18.48 3.44
C ILE A 51 16.04 18.65 2.10
N VAL A 52 16.76 18.46 0.99
CA VAL A 52 16.24 18.54 -0.38
C VAL A 52 16.03 17.15 -0.96
N LEU A 53 17.04 16.27 -0.84
CA LEU A 53 17.03 14.96 -1.47
C LEU A 53 15.92 14.05 -0.92
N LEU A 54 15.77 13.99 0.41
CA LEU A 54 14.77 13.10 1.02
C LEU A 54 13.32 13.48 0.64
N PRO A 55 12.88 14.75 0.74
CA PRO A 55 11.57 15.15 0.23
C PRO A 55 11.39 14.92 -1.27
N LEU A 56 12.43 15.14 -2.07
CA LEU A 56 12.41 14.88 -3.51
C LEU A 56 12.16 13.38 -3.80
N CYS A 57 12.91 12.49 -3.17
CA CYS A 57 12.72 11.04 -3.32
C CYS A 57 11.31 10.59 -2.89
N ILE A 58 10.80 11.14 -1.80
CA ILE A 58 9.44 10.84 -1.30
C ILE A 58 8.40 11.31 -2.33
N LEU A 59 8.53 12.54 -2.84
CA LEU A 59 7.59 13.11 -3.81
C LEU A 59 7.61 12.33 -5.12
N VAL A 60 8.80 12.03 -5.67
CA VAL A 60 8.95 11.28 -6.92
C VAL A 60 8.38 9.86 -6.78
N GLY A 61 8.65 9.19 -5.67
CA GLY A 61 8.09 7.86 -5.42
C GLY A 61 6.56 7.88 -5.27
N MET A 62 6.00 8.87 -4.57
CA MET A 62 4.56 9.07 -4.48
C MET A 62 3.93 9.33 -5.86
N LEU A 63 4.52 10.21 -6.65
CA LEU A 63 4.05 10.53 -8.00
C LEU A 63 4.15 9.34 -8.95
N ALA A 64 5.21 8.55 -8.88
CA ALA A 64 5.36 7.34 -9.69
C ALA A 64 4.22 6.34 -9.42
N GLY A 65 3.90 6.08 -8.15
CA GLY A 65 2.76 5.24 -7.79
C GLY A 65 1.42 5.85 -8.23
N ALA A 66 1.24 7.16 -8.06
CA ALA A 66 0.04 7.87 -8.48
C ALA A 66 -0.19 7.80 -9.99
N LEU A 67 0.82 8.11 -10.80
CA LEU A 67 0.74 8.08 -12.26
C LEU A 67 0.49 6.64 -12.75
N TRP A 68 1.13 5.65 -12.14
CA TRP A 68 0.91 4.25 -12.48
C TRP A 68 -0.53 3.82 -12.25
N ALA A 69 -1.12 4.17 -11.12
CA ALA A 69 -2.53 3.93 -10.83
C ALA A 69 -3.46 4.77 -11.73
N GLY A 70 -3.05 5.97 -12.08
CA GLY A 70 -3.77 6.89 -12.97
C GLY A 70 -4.06 6.28 -14.33
N ILE A 71 -3.18 5.41 -14.86
CA ILE A 71 -3.41 4.65 -16.10
C ILE A 71 -4.69 3.81 -15.97
N ALA A 72 -4.82 3.03 -14.90
CA ALA A 72 -6.02 2.22 -14.67
C ALA A 72 -7.26 3.09 -14.46
N GLY A 73 -7.13 4.20 -13.71
CA GLY A 73 -8.20 5.16 -13.51
C GLY A 73 -8.69 5.79 -14.81
N TYR A 74 -7.78 6.17 -15.69
CA TYR A 74 -8.11 6.73 -17.01
C TYR A 74 -8.83 5.71 -17.89
N LEU A 75 -8.29 4.48 -18.01
CA LEU A 75 -8.91 3.40 -18.79
C LEU A 75 -10.31 3.06 -18.28
N LYS A 76 -10.51 3.05 -16.95
CA LYS A 76 -11.85 2.85 -16.36
C LYS A 76 -12.79 4.00 -16.68
N ALA A 77 -12.36 5.24 -16.52
CA ALA A 77 -13.20 6.42 -16.65
C ALA A 77 -13.68 6.66 -18.09
N TYR A 78 -12.82 6.38 -19.07
CA TYR A 78 -13.12 6.66 -20.48
C TYR A 78 -13.53 5.45 -21.30
N PHE A 79 -13.00 4.27 -21.00
CA PHE A 79 -13.25 3.04 -21.78
C PHE A 79 -14.08 2.01 -21.02
N ASN A 80 -14.46 2.30 -19.75
CA ASN A 80 -15.21 1.40 -18.89
C ASN A 80 -14.61 -0.01 -18.78
N THR A 81 -13.27 -0.11 -18.84
CA THR A 81 -12.54 -1.37 -18.69
C THR A 81 -12.69 -1.91 -17.27
N SER A 82 -12.44 -3.21 -17.08
CA SER A 82 -12.37 -3.81 -15.73
C SER A 82 -11.13 -3.29 -15.00
N GLU A 83 -11.33 -2.55 -13.91
CA GLU A 83 -10.24 -2.07 -13.07
C GLU A 83 -9.39 -3.21 -12.48
N VAL A 84 -10.03 -4.32 -12.15
CA VAL A 84 -9.37 -5.52 -11.62
C VAL A 84 -8.37 -6.09 -12.63
N ILE A 85 -8.81 -6.30 -13.89
CA ILE A 85 -7.94 -6.85 -14.93
C ILE A 85 -6.80 -5.90 -15.24
N VAL A 86 -7.10 -4.61 -15.42
CA VAL A 86 -6.09 -3.61 -15.76
C VAL A 86 -5.05 -3.48 -14.65
N THR A 87 -5.48 -3.42 -13.39
CA THR A 87 -4.55 -3.25 -12.27
C THR A 87 -3.68 -4.49 -12.04
N ILE A 88 -4.20 -5.70 -12.26
CA ILE A 88 -3.39 -6.93 -12.22
C ILE A 88 -2.34 -6.92 -13.34
N MET A 89 -2.73 -6.56 -14.57
CA MET A 89 -1.78 -6.49 -15.68
C MET A 89 -0.69 -5.43 -15.43
N LEU A 90 -1.06 -4.28 -14.91
CA LEU A 90 -0.11 -3.22 -14.54
C LEU A 90 0.85 -3.66 -13.42
N ASN A 91 0.44 -4.53 -12.50
CA ASN A 91 1.35 -5.09 -11.49
C ASN A 91 2.52 -5.86 -12.14
N TYR A 92 2.22 -6.78 -13.05
CA TYR A 92 3.26 -7.55 -13.75
C TYR A 92 4.06 -6.69 -14.72
N THR A 93 3.42 -5.73 -15.38
CA THR A 93 4.12 -4.75 -16.22
C THR A 93 5.12 -3.94 -15.39
N ALA A 94 4.74 -3.46 -14.20
CA ALA A 94 5.64 -2.77 -13.28
C ALA A 94 6.83 -3.67 -12.88
N LEU A 95 6.56 -4.94 -12.54
CA LEU A 95 7.59 -5.90 -12.14
C LEU A 95 8.63 -6.08 -13.25
N HIS A 96 8.19 -6.30 -14.48
CA HIS A 96 9.10 -6.52 -15.61
C HIS A 96 9.85 -5.26 -16.01
N ILE A 97 9.22 -4.09 -16.00
CA ILE A 97 9.89 -2.80 -16.27
C ILE A 97 10.96 -2.54 -15.22
N VAL A 98 10.64 -2.66 -13.94
CA VAL A 98 11.58 -2.40 -12.85
C VAL A 98 12.77 -3.37 -12.93
N ASN A 99 12.52 -4.66 -13.12
CA ASN A 99 13.58 -5.67 -13.27
C ASN A 99 14.48 -5.38 -14.47
N TYR A 100 13.90 -5.02 -15.61
CA TYR A 100 14.66 -4.66 -16.81
C TYR A 100 15.56 -3.44 -16.55
N VAL A 101 15.02 -2.37 -15.98
CA VAL A 101 15.79 -1.15 -15.72
C VAL A 101 16.89 -1.38 -14.68
N ILE A 102 16.62 -2.18 -13.63
CA ILE A 102 17.65 -2.52 -12.65
C ILE A 102 18.80 -3.27 -13.34
N ARG A 103 18.51 -4.34 -14.08
CA ARG A 103 19.53 -5.21 -14.65
C ARG A 103 20.29 -4.57 -15.82
N GLU A 104 19.58 -3.91 -16.72
CA GLU A 104 20.18 -3.46 -17.99
C GLU A 104 20.60 -1.98 -17.98
N VAL A 105 20.05 -1.16 -17.07
CA VAL A 105 20.33 0.29 -17.08
C VAL A 105 21.12 0.73 -15.83
N LEU A 106 20.80 0.20 -14.65
CA LEU A 106 21.38 0.71 -13.40
C LEU A 106 22.57 -0.09 -12.89
N THR A 107 22.69 -1.41 -13.23
CA THR A 107 23.61 -2.31 -12.50
C THR A 107 24.50 -3.19 -13.38
N GLU A 108 24.59 -2.93 -14.69
CA GLU A 108 25.42 -3.75 -15.60
C GLU A 108 25.21 -5.27 -15.41
N LYS A 109 23.93 -5.69 -15.35
CA LYS A 109 23.47 -7.09 -15.16
C LYS A 109 23.50 -7.62 -13.71
N ALA A 110 23.78 -6.78 -12.71
CA ALA A 110 23.57 -7.20 -11.33
C ALA A 110 22.07 -7.14 -10.95
N GLU A 111 21.70 -7.84 -9.89
CA GLU A 111 20.31 -7.90 -9.41
C GLU A 111 19.99 -6.86 -8.35
N ILE A 112 21.00 -6.17 -7.82
CA ILE A 112 20.89 -5.25 -6.69
C ILE A 112 21.60 -3.95 -7.04
N THR A 113 20.95 -2.81 -6.84
CA THR A 113 21.54 -1.49 -7.00
C THR A 113 22.49 -1.16 -5.84
N ALA A 114 23.31 -0.13 -6.00
CA ALA A 114 24.02 0.47 -4.88
C ALA A 114 23.03 0.93 -3.80
N SER A 115 23.51 1.04 -2.56
CA SER A 115 22.72 1.61 -1.49
C SER A 115 22.52 3.10 -1.68
N VAL A 116 21.32 3.59 -1.33
CA VAL A 116 21.04 5.04 -1.37
C VAL A 116 21.98 5.80 -0.43
N PRO A 117 22.37 7.03 -0.78
CA PRO A 117 23.16 7.87 0.10
C PRO A 117 22.43 8.13 1.43
N GLU A 118 23.18 8.40 2.50
CA GLU A 118 22.60 8.68 3.82
C GLU A 118 21.63 9.89 3.78
N ALA A 119 21.86 10.81 2.86
CA ALA A 119 20.97 11.95 2.61
C ALA A 119 19.57 11.54 2.14
N ALA A 120 19.41 10.42 1.43
CA ALA A 120 18.11 9.89 1.00
C ALA A 120 17.48 8.93 2.02
N SER A 121 18.20 8.57 3.09
CA SER A 121 17.73 7.59 4.05
C SER A 121 16.72 8.17 5.04
N LEU A 122 15.62 7.41 5.27
CA LEU A 122 14.63 7.69 6.32
C LEU A 122 15.11 7.30 7.73
N LYS A 123 16.30 6.71 7.87
CA LYS A 123 16.87 6.40 9.18
C LYS A 123 17.17 7.68 9.94
N MET A 124 16.79 7.69 11.21
CA MET A 124 17.01 8.81 12.14
C MET A 124 17.78 8.31 13.35
N SER A 125 18.94 8.93 13.64
CA SER A 125 19.78 8.58 14.81
C SER A 125 19.03 8.67 16.13
N PHE A 126 18.12 9.64 16.25
CA PHE A 126 17.28 9.81 17.44
C PHE A 126 16.36 8.60 17.67
N LEU A 127 15.67 8.11 16.63
CA LEU A 127 14.81 6.93 16.74
C LEU A 127 15.60 5.67 17.06
N TYR A 128 16.78 5.53 16.46
CA TYR A 128 17.68 4.40 16.73
C TYR A 128 18.11 4.33 18.20
N GLN A 129 18.43 5.48 18.80
CA GLN A 129 18.80 5.55 20.21
C GLN A 129 17.59 5.32 21.14
N LEU A 130 16.44 5.95 20.85
CA LEU A 130 15.23 5.85 21.64
C LEU A 130 14.64 4.43 21.69
N THR A 131 14.82 3.65 20.60
CA THR A 131 14.22 2.32 20.46
C THR A 131 15.21 1.18 20.67
N SER A 132 16.23 1.37 21.49
CA SER A 132 17.24 0.36 21.85
C SER A 132 17.87 -0.29 20.60
N LYS A 133 18.34 0.54 19.66
CA LYS A 133 18.96 0.14 18.38
C LYS A 133 18.01 -0.58 17.39
N SER A 134 16.70 -0.33 17.48
CA SER A 134 15.73 -0.84 16.52
C SER A 134 15.96 -0.23 15.14
N THR A 135 15.55 -0.97 14.10
CA THR A 135 15.57 -0.51 12.70
C THR A 135 14.37 0.37 12.34
N LEU A 136 13.69 0.99 13.32
CA LEU A 136 12.60 1.93 13.10
C LEU A 136 13.12 3.19 12.41
N HIS A 137 12.39 3.64 11.40
CA HIS A 137 12.73 4.83 10.61
C HIS A 137 11.62 5.90 10.65
N GLY A 138 11.96 7.14 10.28
CA GLY A 138 11.06 8.30 10.34
C GLY A 138 9.78 8.19 9.50
N GLY A 139 9.68 7.22 8.61
CA GLY A 139 8.47 6.96 7.82
C GLY A 139 7.21 6.69 8.64
N ILE A 140 7.33 6.26 9.90
CA ILE A 140 6.16 6.06 10.78
C ILE A 140 5.38 7.36 11.00
N PHE A 141 6.07 8.50 11.11
CA PHE A 141 5.40 9.80 11.25
C PHE A 141 4.62 10.17 9.99
N ILE A 142 5.17 9.83 8.81
CA ILE A 142 4.49 10.04 7.52
C ILE A 142 3.25 9.14 7.43
N ALA A 143 3.35 7.87 7.85
CA ALA A 143 2.22 6.95 7.85
C ALA A 143 1.10 7.40 8.80
N ILE A 144 1.43 7.85 10.01
CA ILE A 144 0.44 8.38 10.96
C ILE A 144 -0.18 9.67 10.41
N ALA A 145 0.61 10.58 9.87
CA ALA A 145 0.08 11.79 9.23
C ALA A 145 -0.86 11.45 8.07
N ALA A 146 -0.53 10.45 7.24
CA ALA A 146 -1.37 9.97 6.15
C ALA A 146 -2.72 9.43 6.65
N VAL A 147 -2.77 8.72 7.79
CA VAL A 147 -4.04 8.28 8.41
C VAL A 147 -4.94 9.47 8.70
N PHE A 148 -4.40 10.52 9.33
CA PHE A 148 -5.17 11.72 9.63
C PHE A 148 -5.60 12.48 8.38
N VAL A 149 -4.71 12.63 7.40
CA VAL A 149 -5.00 13.31 6.13
C VAL A 149 -6.10 12.58 5.37
N VAL A 150 -6.01 11.26 5.25
CA VAL A 150 -7.05 10.46 4.57
C VAL A 150 -8.37 10.53 5.32
N TRP A 151 -8.35 10.43 6.66
CA TRP A 151 -9.56 10.60 7.46
C TRP A 151 -10.21 11.96 7.26
N LEU A 152 -9.41 13.03 7.25
CA LEU A 152 -9.88 14.40 7.01
C LEU A 152 -10.45 14.55 5.60
N LEU A 153 -9.71 14.09 4.59
CA LEU A 153 -10.17 14.11 3.20
C LEU A 153 -11.51 13.39 3.03
N MET A 154 -11.66 12.19 3.60
CA MET A 154 -12.86 11.39 3.43
C MET A 154 -14.07 11.91 4.21
N ASN A 155 -13.87 12.60 5.34
CA ASN A 155 -14.98 12.96 6.24
C ASN A 155 -15.24 14.47 6.32
N LYS A 156 -14.31 15.31 5.86
CA LYS A 156 -14.38 16.78 6.05
C LYS A 156 -14.25 17.57 4.74
N THR A 157 -14.14 16.90 3.58
CA THR A 157 -14.01 17.58 2.30
C THR A 157 -15.09 17.21 1.29
N THR A 158 -15.33 18.11 0.33
CA THR A 158 -16.23 17.88 -0.81
C THR A 158 -15.75 16.70 -1.67
N THR A 159 -14.44 16.55 -1.87
CA THR A 159 -13.84 15.45 -2.59
C THR A 159 -14.17 14.10 -1.96
N GLY A 160 -14.10 13.98 -0.63
CA GLY A 160 -14.49 12.75 0.09
C GLY A 160 -15.98 12.44 -0.05
N PHE A 161 -16.82 13.48 -0.06
CA PHE A 161 -18.25 13.31 -0.30
C PHE A 161 -18.52 12.82 -1.73
N GLU A 162 -17.91 13.46 -2.76
CA GLU A 162 -18.05 13.05 -4.15
C GLU A 162 -17.57 11.60 -4.38
N LEU A 163 -16.42 11.22 -3.80
CA LEU A 163 -15.89 9.85 -3.88
C LEU A 163 -16.90 8.82 -3.35
N LYS A 164 -17.44 9.03 -2.15
CA LYS A 164 -18.43 8.15 -1.55
C LYS A 164 -19.72 8.08 -2.36
N THR A 165 -20.18 9.22 -2.88
CA THR A 165 -21.41 9.30 -3.69
C THR A 165 -21.25 8.57 -5.01
N VAL A 166 -20.13 8.76 -5.72
CA VAL A 166 -19.81 8.04 -6.96
C VAL A 166 -19.66 6.54 -6.70
N GLY A 167 -19.04 6.16 -5.57
CA GLY A 167 -18.89 4.76 -5.17
C GLY A 167 -20.20 4.06 -4.87
N LEU A 168 -21.18 4.77 -4.30
CA LEU A 168 -22.51 4.23 -4.01
C LEU A 168 -23.38 4.12 -5.26
N ASN A 169 -23.43 5.18 -6.07
CA ASN A 169 -24.19 5.19 -7.31
C ASN A 169 -23.67 6.25 -8.28
N LYS A 170 -22.92 5.78 -9.29
CA LYS A 170 -22.33 6.64 -10.32
C LYS A 170 -23.36 7.49 -11.05
N HIS A 171 -24.50 6.93 -11.42
CA HIS A 171 -25.54 7.64 -12.17
C HIS A 171 -26.22 8.71 -11.31
N ALA A 172 -26.54 8.40 -10.06
CA ALA A 172 -27.12 9.39 -9.14
C ALA A 172 -26.14 10.57 -8.90
N ALA A 173 -24.83 10.29 -8.78
CA ALA A 173 -23.81 11.31 -8.66
C ALA A 173 -23.75 12.23 -9.92
N GLU A 174 -23.81 11.66 -11.11
CA GLU A 174 -23.84 12.41 -12.36
C GLU A 174 -25.09 13.28 -12.48
N TYR A 175 -26.28 12.80 -12.09
CA TYR A 175 -27.51 13.60 -12.04
C TYR A 175 -27.41 14.77 -11.05
N SER A 176 -26.62 14.60 -9.97
CA SER A 176 -26.36 15.66 -8.99
C SER A 176 -25.26 16.65 -9.41
N GLY A 177 -24.80 16.56 -10.68
CA GLY A 177 -23.78 17.46 -11.24
C GLY A 177 -22.34 17.09 -10.92
N MET A 178 -22.08 15.92 -10.30
CA MET A 178 -20.73 15.45 -10.02
C MET A 178 -20.09 14.80 -11.24
N SER A 179 -18.79 15.04 -11.48
CA SER A 179 -18.08 14.41 -12.58
C SER A 179 -17.52 13.06 -12.18
N ALA A 180 -18.27 11.97 -12.41
CA ALA A 180 -17.83 10.63 -12.09
C ALA A 180 -16.45 10.28 -12.70
N LYS A 181 -16.20 10.69 -13.95
CA LYS A 181 -14.90 10.44 -14.61
C LYS A 181 -13.73 11.07 -13.86
N LYS A 182 -13.85 12.34 -13.47
CA LYS A 182 -12.80 13.04 -12.70
C LYS A 182 -12.59 12.40 -11.34
N THR A 183 -13.69 12.06 -10.65
CA THR A 183 -13.66 11.41 -9.33
C THR A 183 -12.98 10.04 -9.38
N ILE A 184 -13.24 9.23 -10.40
CA ILE A 184 -12.59 7.94 -10.63
C ILE A 184 -11.07 8.10 -10.79
N ILE A 185 -10.65 9.00 -11.68
CA ILE A 185 -9.22 9.23 -11.93
C ILE A 185 -8.53 9.74 -10.66
N LEU A 186 -9.14 10.69 -9.96
CA LEU A 186 -8.61 11.24 -8.72
C LEU A 186 -8.49 10.18 -7.62
N ALA A 187 -9.50 9.30 -7.50
CA ALA A 187 -9.46 8.19 -6.56
C ALA A 187 -8.25 7.28 -6.80
N MET A 188 -8.01 6.93 -8.06
CA MET A 188 -6.89 6.06 -8.43
C MET A 188 -5.54 6.76 -8.27
N LEU A 189 -5.43 8.05 -8.61
CA LEU A 189 -4.20 8.83 -8.39
C LEU A 189 -3.83 8.90 -6.91
N ILE A 190 -4.78 9.20 -6.03
CA ILE A 190 -4.53 9.28 -4.59
C ILE A 190 -4.23 7.89 -4.03
N SER A 191 -4.99 6.87 -4.44
CA SER A 191 -4.75 5.47 -4.06
C SER A 191 -3.33 5.03 -4.42
N GLY A 192 -2.92 5.25 -5.67
CA GLY A 192 -1.58 4.91 -6.13
C GLY A 192 -0.48 5.75 -5.48
N GLY A 193 -0.74 7.01 -5.18
CA GLY A 193 0.20 7.86 -4.45
C GLY A 193 0.46 7.35 -3.03
N LEU A 194 -0.58 6.93 -2.32
CA LEU A 194 -0.45 6.31 -1.00
C LEU A 194 0.27 4.96 -1.06
N ALA A 195 -0.06 4.11 -2.04
CA ALA A 195 0.64 2.86 -2.25
C ALA A 195 2.12 3.08 -2.61
N GLY A 196 2.40 4.05 -3.49
CA GLY A 196 3.77 4.49 -3.83
C GLY A 196 4.55 4.96 -2.63
N LEU A 197 3.93 5.75 -1.73
CA LEU A 197 4.54 6.12 -0.45
C LEU A 197 4.87 4.90 0.42
N GLY A 198 4.02 3.86 0.42
CA GLY A 198 4.33 2.59 1.06
C GLY A 198 5.62 1.96 0.51
N GLY A 199 5.77 1.97 -0.82
CA GLY A 199 7.00 1.54 -1.49
C GLY A 199 8.22 2.40 -1.14
N VAL A 200 8.06 3.72 -1.04
CA VAL A 200 9.13 4.63 -0.57
C VAL A 200 9.61 4.25 0.82
N MET A 201 8.69 3.86 1.74
CA MET A 201 9.06 3.43 3.10
C MET A 201 9.91 2.15 3.08
N GLU A 202 9.60 1.22 2.19
CA GLU A 202 10.44 0.04 1.98
C GLU A 202 11.78 0.42 1.36
N GLY A 203 11.78 1.25 0.31
CA GLY A 203 12.99 1.65 -0.43
C GLY A 203 13.99 2.45 0.40
N LEU A 204 13.54 3.53 1.00
CA LEU A 204 14.43 4.47 1.71
C LEU A 204 14.55 4.18 3.22
N GLY A 205 13.60 3.41 3.77
CA GLY A 205 13.58 3.09 5.19
C GLY A 205 14.13 1.71 5.52
N THR A 206 13.63 0.67 4.82
CA THR A 206 13.91 -0.73 5.16
C THR A 206 15.13 -1.27 4.39
N PHE A 207 15.07 -1.32 3.06
CA PHE A 207 16.08 -1.97 2.23
C PHE A 207 17.24 -1.05 1.85
N GLN A 208 16.99 0.21 1.60
CA GLN A 208 17.96 1.24 1.17
C GLN A 208 18.61 0.97 -0.20
N HIS A 209 18.05 0.08 -0.97
CA HIS A 209 18.45 -0.24 -2.35
C HIS A 209 17.22 -0.80 -3.09
N ALA A 210 17.30 -0.87 -4.41
CA ALA A 210 16.34 -1.62 -5.21
C ALA A 210 16.98 -2.93 -5.67
N PHE A 211 16.16 -3.95 -5.86
CA PHE A 211 16.59 -5.24 -6.36
C PHE A 211 15.57 -5.82 -7.33
N ALA A 212 16.07 -6.57 -8.29
CA ALA A 212 15.24 -7.36 -9.19
C ALA A 212 14.63 -8.54 -8.42
N SER A 213 13.36 -8.81 -8.64
CA SER A 213 12.63 -9.88 -7.96
C SER A 213 11.80 -10.68 -8.96
N GLU A 214 11.61 -11.96 -8.71
CA GLU A 214 10.72 -12.81 -9.52
C GLU A 214 9.24 -12.62 -9.17
N SER A 215 8.95 -12.03 -8.02
CA SER A 215 7.59 -11.85 -7.50
C SER A 215 7.32 -10.41 -7.10
N LEU A 216 6.04 -10.05 -7.11
CA LEU A 216 5.56 -8.76 -6.61
C LEU A 216 5.81 -8.61 -5.12
N PRO A 217 6.04 -7.38 -4.63
CA PRO A 217 6.19 -7.12 -3.20
C PRO A 217 4.95 -7.59 -2.41
N SER A 218 5.16 -8.39 -1.37
CA SER A 218 4.07 -8.91 -0.52
C SER A 218 3.29 -7.81 0.20
N ILE A 219 3.89 -6.63 0.41
CA ILE A 219 3.22 -5.49 1.05
C ILE A 219 1.94 -5.06 0.32
N GLY A 220 1.83 -5.31 -0.99
CA GLY A 220 0.61 -5.02 -1.73
C GLY A 220 -0.54 -5.90 -1.28
N TRP A 221 -0.34 -7.21 -1.21
CA TRP A 221 -1.34 -8.19 -0.77
C TRP A 221 -1.67 -8.04 0.71
N ASP A 222 -0.65 -7.91 1.55
CA ASP A 222 -0.82 -7.71 2.98
C ASP A 222 -1.53 -6.38 3.28
N GLY A 223 -1.23 -5.32 2.50
CA GLY A 223 -1.91 -4.02 2.63
C GLY A 223 -3.40 -4.11 2.30
N MET A 224 -3.79 -4.86 1.26
CA MET A 224 -5.22 -5.12 0.99
C MET A 224 -5.88 -5.86 2.15
N ALA A 225 -5.22 -6.89 2.70
CA ALA A 225 -5.73 -7.62 3.86
C ALA A 225 -5.90 -6.72 5.09
N VAL A 226 -4.92 -5.86 5.37
CA VAL A 226 -4.95 -4.87 6.44
C VAL A 226 -6.12 -3.90 6.25
N ALA A 227 -6.37 -3.43 5.01
CA ALA A 227 -7.48 -2.53 4.71
C ALA A 227 -8.83 -3.21 4.95
N LEU A 228 -9.00 -4.45 4.50
CA LEU A 228 -10.23 -5.22 4.71
C LEU A 228 -10.46 -5.50 6.20
N LEU A 229 -9.43 -5.94 6.94
CA LEU A 229 -9.52 -6.16 8.38
C LEU A 229 -9.85 -4.87 9.14
N GLY A 230 -9.31 -3.73 8.70
CA GLY A 230 -9.61 -2.40 9.23
C GLY A 230 -10.94 -1.81 8.74
N LEU A 231 -11.77 -2.59 8.01
CA LEU A 231 -13.04 -2.17 7.41
C LEU A 231 -12.89 -0.93 6.52
N SER A 232 -11.75 -0.79 5.87
CA SER A 232 -11.32 0.39 5.09
C SER A 232 -11.34 1.71 5.88
N HIS A 233 -11.57 1.70 7.19
CA HIS A 233 -11.55 2.89 8.02
C HIS A 233 -10.10 3.29 8.38
N PRO A 234 -9.65 4.56 8.21
CA PRO A 234 -8.25 4.94 8.40
C PRO A 234 -7.67 4.56 9.78
N PHE A 235 -8.40 4.77 10.86
CA PHE A 235 -7.96 4.35 12.20
C PHE A 235 -8.03 2.83 12.39
N GLY A 236 -9.00 2.14 11.77
CA GLY A 236 -9.04 0.68 11.74
C GLY A 236 -7.80 0.09 11.05
N ILE A 237 -7.37 0.68 9.96
CA ILE A 237 -6.14 0.31 9.23
C ILE A 237 -4.91 0.46 10.12
N LEU A 238 -4.81 1.53 10.92
CA LEU A 238 -3.71 1.71 11.86
C LEU A 238 -3.58 0.52 12.83
N PHE A 239 -4.69 0.08 13.44
CA PHE A 239 -4.68 -1.06 14.36
C PHE A 239 -4.45 -2.38 13.63
N SER A 240 -5.12 -2.62 12.51
CA SER A 240 -4.95 -3.83 11.71
C SER A 240 -3.52 -4.01 11.22
N SER A 241 -2.85 -2.92 10.82
CA SER A 241 -1.45 -2.96 10.38
C SER A 241 -0.49 -3.38 11.51
N LEU A 242 -0.78 -3.03 12.75
CA LEU A 242 0.00 -3.48 13.90
C LEU A 242 -0.16 -4.99 14.12
N VAL A 243 -1.39 -5.51 14.01
CA VAL A 243 -1.66 -6.95 14.11
C VAL A 243 -0.89 -7.71 13.01
N PHE A 244 -0.97 -7.26 11.77
CA PHE A 244 -0.24 -7.88 10.66
C PHE A 244 1.29 -7.79 10.82
N ALA A 245 1.79 -6.66 11.31
CA ALA A 245 3.22 -6.50 11.58
C ALA A 245 3.72 -7.47 12.66
N ILE A 246 2.92 -7.71 13.71
CA ILE A 246 3.23 -8.71 14.74
C ILE A 246 3.25 -10.11 14.15
N LEU A 247 2.24 -10.48 13.34
CA LEU A 247 2.16 -11.77 12.67
C LEU A 247 3.36 -12.00 11.73
N ARG A 248 3.76 -10.99 10.94
CA ARG A 248 4.93 -11.08 10.05
C ARG A 248 6.23 -11.30 10.82
N ILE A 249 6.44 -10.52 11.89
CA ILE A 249 7.67 -10.65 12.71
C ILE A 249 7.69 -12.01 13.42
N GLY A 250 6.55 -12.44 13.98
CA GLY A 250 6.41 -13.78 14.57
C GLY A 250 6.74 -14.88 13.55
N GLY A 251 6.21 -14.74 12.32
CA GLY A 251 6.45 -15.69 11.24
C GLY A 251 7.90 -15.84 10.83
N ILE A 252 8.66 -14.77 10.79
CA ILE A 252 10.11 -14.82 10.49
C ILE A 252 10.87 -15.58 11.58
N SER A 253 10.42 -15.53 12.83
CA SER A 253 11.07 -16.22 13.97
C SER A 253 10.66 -17.69 14.14
N MET A 254 9.53 -18.11 13.56
CA MET A 254 8.99 -19.48 13.72
C MET A 254 9.92 -20.59 13.25
N PRO A 255 10.59 -20.51 12.10
CA PRO A 255 11.49 -21.56 11.64
C PRO A 255 12.65 -21.79 12.61
N LEU A 256 13.17 -20.71 13.20
CA LEU A 256 14.31 -20.77 14.12
C LEU A 256 13.92 -21.31 15.49
N LEU A 257 12.77 -20.89 16.03
CA LEU A 257 12.35 -21.20 17.40
C LEU A 257 11.54 -22.49 17.52
N ALA A 258 10.65 -22.73 16.57
CA ALA A 258 9.67 -23.81 16.64
C ALA A 258 9.78 -24.83 15.49
N LYS A 259 10.75 -24.66 14.57
CA LYS A 259 10.93 -25.49 13.35
C LYS A 259 9.65 -25.55 12.48
N ILE A 260 8.81 -24.52 12.55
CA ILE A 260 7.59 -24.38 11.75
C ILE A 260 7.93 -23.60 10.50
N PRO A 261 7.62 -24.10 9.29
CA PRO A 261 7.87 -23.40 8.03
C PRO A 261 7.15 -22.04 7.98
N THR A 262 7.77 -21.05 7.32
CA THR A 262 7.20 -19.69 7.14
C THR A 262 5.87 -19.70 6.39
N GLU A 263 5.62 -20.72 5.58
CA GLU A 263 4.39 -20.94 4.81
C GLU A 263 3.16 -21.07 5.71
N VAL A 264 3.32 -21.60 6.93
CA VAL A 264 2.21 -21.70 7.91
C VAL A 264 1.68 -20.33 8.26
N VAL A 265 2.56 -19.32 8.42
CA VAL A 265 2.14 -17.95 8.67
C VAL A 265 1.38 -17.37 7.49
N SER A 266 1.86 -17.64 6.26
CA SER A 266 1.17 -17.23 5.03
C SER A 266 -0.23 -17.86 4.94
N ILE A 267 -0.38 -19.12 5.33
CA ILE A 267 -1.68 -19.80 5.40
C ILE A 267 -2.60 -19.11 6.42
N VAL A 268 -2.10 -18.79 7.61
CA VAL A 268 -2.88 -18.08 8.65
C VAL A 268 -3.34 -16.71 8.14
N VAL A 269 -2.44 -15.95 7.51
CA VAL A 269 -2.77 -14.66 6.90
C VAL A 269 -3.83 -14.83 5.81
N ALA A 270 -3.70 -15.84 4.95
CA ALA A 270 -4.68 -16.12 3.90
C ALA A 270 -6.07 -16.46 4.49
N PHE A 271 -6.14 -17.24 5.58
CA PHE A 271 -7.40 -17.50 6.27
C PHE A 271 -8.00 -16.23 6.89
N ILE A 272 -7.19 -15.37 7.49
CA ILE A 272 -7.67 -14.08 8.01
C ILE A 272 -8.30 -13.27 6.87
N ILE A 273 -7.62 -13.13 5.74
CA ILE A 273 -8.12 -12.42 4.56
C ILE A 273 -9.44 -13.03 4.08
N PHE A 274 -9.48 -14.36 3.96
CA PHE A 274 -10.65 -15.08 3.48
C PHE A 274 -11.87 -14.82 4.38
N PHE A 275 -11.73 -14.99 5.70
CA PHE A 275 -12.87 -14.81 6.63
C PHE A 275 -13.29 -13.35 6.75
N VAL A 276 -12.36 -12.40 6.69
CA VAL A 276 -12.70 -10.97 6.71
C VAL A 276 -13.35 -10.52 5.40
N GLY A 277 -12.89 -11.05 4.25
CA GLY A 277 -13.48 -10.76 2.95
C GLY A 277 -14.82 -11.45 2.71
N ALA A 278 -15.07 -12.57 3.37
CA ALA A 278 -16.27 -13.40 3.20
C ALA A 278 -17.40 -13.08 4.18
N ASN A 279 -17.60 -11.79 4.54
CA ASN A 279 -18.65 -11.36 5.46
C ASN A 279 -20.03 -11.91 5.10
N TYR A 280 -20.37 -11.96 3.81
CA TYR A 280 -21.64 -12.53 3.34
C TYR A 280 -21.73 -14.03 3.65
N LEU A 281 -20.66 -14.78 3.43
CA LEU A 281 -20.62 -16.22 3.76
C LEU A 281 -20.83 -16.43 5.26
N MET A 282 -20.20 -15.62 6.09
CA MET A 282 -20.36 -15.68 7.55
C MET A 282 -21.80 -15.37 7.98
N GLN A 283 -22.44 -14.36 7.38
CA GLN A 283 -23.85 -14.08 7.63
C GLN A 283 -24.76 -15.25 7.24
N VAL A 284 -24.56 -15.84 6.07
CA VAL A 284 -25.34 -17.01 5.62
C VAL A 284 -25.15 -18.21 6.55
N ILE A 285 -23.92 -18.44 7.04
CA ILE A 285 -23.64 -19.54 8.00
C ILE A 285 -24.35 -19.27 9.33
N VAL A 286 -24.24 -18.05 9.87
CA VAL A 286 -24.88 -17.68 11.13
C VAL A 286 -26.41 -17.76 11.04
N ASP A 287 -26.99 -17.32 9.94
CA ASP A 287 -28.45 -17.37 9.72
C ASP A 287 -28.96 -18.81 9.54
N ARG A 288 -28.15 -19.69 8.97
CA ARG A 288 -28.51 -21.11 8.77
C ARG A 288 -28.34 -21.96 10.02
N PHE A 289 -27.50 -21.52 10.97
CA PHE A 289 -27.27 -22.17 12.26
C PHE A 289 -27.60 -21.25 13.44
N PRO A 290 -28.88 -20.90 13.67
CA PRO A 290 -29.28 -19.92 14.68
C PRO A 290 -28.99 -20.35 16.13
N SER A 291 -28.56 -21.58 16.35
CA SER A 291 -28.21 -22.11 17.69
C SER A 291 -26.89 -21.52 18.25
N PHE A 292 -26.03 -20.94 17.41
CA PHE A 292 -24.76 -20.35 17.86
C PHE A 292 -24.88 -18.90 18.37
N GLY A 293 -26.00 -18.19 18.06
CA GLY A 293 -26.19 -16.77 18.41
C GLY A 293 -27.12 -16.47 19.59
N LYS A 294 -27.84 -17.45 20.09
CA LYS A 294 -28.80 -17.26 21.23
C LYS A 294 -28.26 -17.88 22.50
N ARG A 295 -27.26 -17.30 23.16
CA ARG A 295 -27.22 -17.28 24.61
C ARG A 295 -27.98 -16.06 25.08
N LYS A 296 -29.22 -16.29 25.50
CA LYS A 296 -30.05 -15.35 26.26
C LYS A 296 -29.29 -14.98 27.53
N GLY A 297 -29.02 -13.72 27.73
CA GLY A 297 -28.84 -13.08 29.02
C GLY A 297 -29.89 -12.00 29.09
#